data_df544d66624a6553abe10047cfeb19dc
#
_entry.id   df544d66624a6553abe10047cfeb19dc
#
_cell.length_a   1.000
_cell.length_b   1.000
_cell.length_c   1.000
_cell.angle_alpha   90.00
_cell.angle_beta   90.00
_cell.angle_gamma   90.00
#
_symmetry.space_group_name_H-M   'P 1'
#
loop_
_entity.id
_entity.type
_entity.pdbx_description
1 polymer ?
#
loop_
_entity_poly.entity_id
_entity_poly.type
_entity_poly.pdbx_seq_one_letter_code
_entity_poly.pdbx_strand_id
1 'polypeptide(L)'
;MKNFLLIWMYLLITPFRLFSAEYILNIRPESWNIVQKGYYISDIRDARKDKSIGTVMVMGKLMDAGFKNSISSDLKNLVHQSLSFDSTSIPVIMEIKKFRLEVKGNQMKHQDMLDFSIRFYREIDGEIFELFELNGKPQMNVQGNIPDVAEKNILAAMKQSLLNFDSWMKDNLNIPPMAEKVVVEFLPNILLKPDVGDTLIWSESYQLAWTDFLGPVRTSDFAAESNCMFNYKARPEIRNGILTLYVNFDACFIKGSSWVKDGGEKDSLLLHEQYHFNICEMYARRFRKKLMNMALRPMKIEQQVKSLFDEVWTAYVQAQNDYDEQTRHGLITSEQNRWMREVDSELAQ
;
A
#
# COMPACT_ATOMS: atom_id res chain seq x y z
N MET A 1 5.54 -50.95 -68.82
CA MET A 1 5.02 -50.72 -67.50
C MET A 1 5.11 -49.22 -67.23
N LYS A 2 3.99 -48.47 -67.37
CA LYS A 2 3.93 -47.02 -67.21
C LYS A 2 3.27 -46.73 -65.84
N ASN A 3 4.05 -46.14 -64.88
CA ASN A 3 3.56 -45.70 -63.61
C ASN A 3 2.90 -44.33 -63.79
N PHE A 4 1.59 -44.24 -63.57
CA PHE A 4 0.83 -43.00 -63.49
C PHE A 4 0.91 -42.47 -62.03
N LEU A 5 1.54 -41.33 -61.85
CA LEU A 5 1.55 -40.59 -60.59
C LEU A 5 0.32 -39.72 -60.53
N LEU A 6 -0.65 -40.05 -59.64
CA LEU A 6 -1.83 -39.18 -59.36
C LEU A 6 -1.38 -38.13 -58.33
N ILE A 7 -1.27 -36.88 -58.78
CA ILE A 7 -1.09 -35.72 -57.90
C ILE A 7 -2.47 -35.28 -57.39
N TRP A 8 -2.72 -35.50 -56.09
CA TRP A 8 -3.87 -34.94 -55.39
C TRP A 8 -3.57 -33.48 -55.06
N MET A 9 -4.24 -32.55 -55.76
CA MET A 9 -4.23 -31.12 -55.46
C MET A 9 -5.25 -30.87 -54.35
N TYR A 10 -4.78 -30.72 -53.11
CA TYR A 10 -5.58 -30.24 -52.01
C TYR A 10 -5.86 -28.74 -52.20
N LEU A 11 -7.08 -28.42 -52.66
CA LEU A 11 -7.58 -27.05 -52.60
C LEU A 11 -7.80 -26.68 -51.13
N LEU A 12 -6.91 -25.89 -50.54
CA LEU A 12 -7.12 -25.21 -49.29
C LEU A 12 -8.22 -24.16 -49.47
N ILE A 13 -9.44 -24.57 -49.19
CA ILE A 13 -10.58 -23.62 -49.03
C ILE A 13 -10.34 -22.89 -47.70
N THR A 14 -9.61 -21.78 -47.75
CA THR A 14 -9.63 -20.83 -46.66
C THR A 14 -11.05 -20.29 -46.58
N PRO A 15 -11.73 -20.37 -45.42
CA PRO A 15 -13.03 -19.76 -45.28
C PRO A 15 -12.87 -18.24 -45.49
N PHE A 16 -13.37 -17.74 -46.62
CA PHE A 16 -13.59 -16.33 -46.84
C PHE A 16 -14.54 -15.88 -45.69
N ARG A 17 -14.00 -15.25 -44.63
CA ARG A 17 -14.83 -14.47 -43.73
C ARG A 17 -15.46 -13.35 -44.60
N LEU A 18 -16.71 -13.50 -44.95
CA LEU A 18 -17.53 -12.37 -45.40
C LEU A 18 -17.38 -11.30 -44.35
N PHE A 19 -16.70 -10.19 -44.67
CA PHE A 19 -16.70 -9.01 -43.84
C PHE A 19 -18.18 -8.58 -43.71
N SER A 20 -18.81 -8.89 -42.58
CA SER A 20 -20.08 -8.27 -42.24
C SER A 20 -19.79 -6.78 -42.08
N ALA A 21 -20.64 -5.92 -42.61
CA ALA A 21 -20.50 -4.49 -42.44
C ALA A 21 -20.59 -4.20 -40.92
N GLU A 22 -19.53 -3.60 -40.38
CA GLU A 22 -19.44 -3.23 -38.95
C GLU A 22 -20.17 -1.90 -38.75
N TYR A 23 -21.01 -1.83 -37.72
CA TYR A 23 -21.63 -0.58 -37.29
C TYR A 23 -20.70 0.13 -36.30
N ILE A 24 -20.21 1.31 -36.68
CA ILE A 24 -19.33 2.11 -35.81
C ILE A 24 -20.18 2.92 -34.84
N LEU A 25 -20.03 2.65 -33.56
CA LEU A 25 -20.72 3.33 -32.46
C LEU A 25 -20.33 4.81 -32.43
N ASN A 26 -21.33 5.70 -32.38
CA ASN A 26 -21.15 7.15 -32.32
C ASN A 26 -21.58 7.70 -30.97
N ILE A 27 -20.78 7.40 -29.94
CA ILE A 27 -21.06 7.83 -28.58
C ILE A 27 -20.62 9.30 -28.42
N ARG A 28 -21.56 10.17 -28.15
CA ARG A 28 -21.31 11.61 -27.99
C ARG A 28 -21.14 11.95 -26.52
N PRO A 29 -20.07 12.71 -26.15
CA PRO A 29 -19.88 13.21 -24.81
C PRO A 29 -21.02 14.10 -24.34
N GLU A 30 -21.36 14.01 -23.08
CA GLU A 30 -22.30 14.91 -22.40
C GLU A 30 -21.72 15.27 -21.02
N SER A 31 -22.05 16.44 -20.48
CA SER A 31 -21.63 16.80 -19.12
C SER A 31 -22.33 15.92 -18.08
N TRP A 32 -21.55 15.20 -17.30
CA TRP A 32 -22.12 14.30 -16.28
C TRP A 32 -22.32 14.96 -14.90
N ASN A 33 -21.85 16.20 -14.73
CA ASN A 33 -21.92 16.92 -13.44
C ASN A 33 -21.37 16.11 -12.25
N ILE A 34 -20.39 15.26 -12.49
CA ILE A 34 -19.66 14.50 -11.45
C ILE A 34 -18.47 15.37 -11.03
N VAL A 35 -18.46 15.80 -9.79
CA VAL A 35 -17.32 16.56 -9.22
C VAL A 35 -16.38 15.56 -8.55
N GLN A 36 -15.36 15.14 -9.28
CA GLN A 36 -14.31 14.28 -8.75
C GLN A 36 -13.54 15.03 -7.65
N LYS A 37 -13.47 14.46 -6.46
CA LYS A 37 -12.72 15.03 -5.34
C LYS A 37 -11.55 14.12 -5.00
N GLY A 38 -10.33 14.66 -5.16
CA GLY A 38 -9.10 13.98 -4.77
C GLY A 38 -8.62 12.88 -5.72
N TYR A 39 -9.27 12.66 -6.86
CA TYR A 39 -8.84 11.71 -7.89
C TYR A 39 -9.22 12.17 -9.30
N TYR A 40 -8.61 11.58 -10.32
CA TYR A 40 -9.04 11.69 -11.72
C TYR A 40 -8.78 10.38 -12.46
N ILE A 41 -9.53 10.13 -13.54
CA ILE A 41 -9.28 8.98 -14.42
C ILE A 41 -8.15 9.32 -15.37
N SER A 42 -6.96 8.79 -15.09
CA SER A 42 -5.74 9.06 -15.86
C SER A 42 -5.67 8.26 -17.16
N ASP A 43 -6.20 7.03 -17.14
CA ASP A 43 -6.16 6.13 -18.29
C ASP A 43 -7.34 5.15 -18.30
N ILE A 44 -7.66 4.65 -19.50
CA ILE A 44 -8.61 3.54 -19.68
C ILE A 44 -7.92 2.42 -20.45
N ARG A 45 -7.89 1.22 -19.87
CA ARG A 45 -7.23 0.04 -20.45
C ARG A 45 -8.23 -1.04 -20.83
N ASP A 46 -7.99 -1.72 -21.92
CA ASP A 46 -8.79 -2.87 -22.37
C ASP A 46 -8.07 -4.18 -22.04
N ALA A 47 -8.48 -4.84 -20.96
CA ALA A 47 -7.93 -6.14 -20.51
C ALA A 47 -8.75 -7.33 -21.03
N ARG A 48 -9.73 -7.11 -21.88
CA ARG A 48 -10.57 -8.20 -22.41
C ARG A 48 -9.73 -9.16 -23.26
N LYS A 49 -9.98 -10.45 -23.10
CA LYS A 49 -9.40 -11.48 -23.97
C LYS A 49 -10.08 -11.49 -25.35
N ASP A 50 -11.41 -11.49 -25.36
CA ASP A 50 -12.22 -11.32 -26.57
C ASP A 50 -12.40 -9.82 -26.84
N LYS A 51 -11.87 -9.35 -27.98
CA LYS A 51 -11.94 -7.95 -28.39
C LYS A 51 -13.24 -7.58 -29.11
N SER A 52 -14.10 -8.55 -29.43
CA SER A 52 -15.42 -8.29 -29.99
C SER A 52 -16.25 -7.39 -29.08
N ILE A 53 -16.95 -6.43 -29.68
CA ILE A 53 -17.89 -5.55 -28.96
C ILE A 53 -19.25 -6.21 -28.88
N GLY A 54 -19.54 -7.20 -29.75
CA GLY A 54 -20.83 -7.84 -29.87
C GLY A 54 -21.65 -7.27 -31.02
N THR A 55 -22.97 -7.27 -30.88
CA THR A 55 -23.89 -6.93 -31.97
C THR A 55 -24.91 -5.88 -31.60
N VAL A 56 -25.37 -5.11 -32.60
CA VAL A 56 -26.40 -4.10 -32.48
C VAL A 56 -27.46 -4.29 -33.57
N MET A 57 -28.66 -3.82 -33.33
CA MET A 57 -29.74 -3.82 -34.34
C MET A 57 -29.78 -2.46 -35.05
N VAL A 58 -29.48 -2.43 -36.34
CA VAL A 58 -29.45 -1.22 -37.14
C VAL A 58 -30.42 -1.40 -38.32
N MET A 59 -31.43 -0.55 -38.44
CA MET A 59 -32.46 -0.61 -39.52
C MET A 59 -33.03 -2.03 -39.70
N GLY A 60 -33.30 -2.73 -38.59
CA GLY A 60 -33.84 -4.08 -38.58
C GLY A 60 -32.84 -5.19 -38.96
N LYS A 61 -31.57 -4.88 -39.10
CA LYS A 61 -30.48 -5.84 -39.36
C LYS A 61 -29.56 -5.93 -38.16
N LEU A 62 -29.18 -7.17 -37.81
CA LEU A 62 -28.13 -7.42 -36.80
C LEU A 62 -26.77 -7.20 -37.44
N MET A 63 -25.98 -6.32 -36.87
CA MET A 63 -24.63 -5.97 -37.33
C MET A 63 -23.61 -6.11 -36.20
N ASP A 64 -22.40 -6.45 -36.54
CA ASP A 64 -21.30 -6.38 -35.59
C ASP A 64 -21.06 -4.92 -35.19
N ALA A 65 -20.78 -4.68 -33.86
CA ALA A 65 -20.54 -3.34 -33.36
C ALA A 65 -19.03 -3.11 -33.20
N GLY A 66 -18.56 -1.90 -33.51
CA GLY A 66 -17.20 -1.47 -33.36
C GLY A 66 -17.07 -0.04 -32.86
N PHE A 67 -15.91 0.30 -32.37
CA PHE A 67 -15.49 1.66 -32.03
C PHE A 67 -14.70 2.25 -33.20
N LYS A 68 -14.66 3.57 -33.32
CA LYS A 68 -13.95 4.27 -34.40
C LYS A 68 -12.45 4.02 -34.34
N ASN A 69 -11.88 4.01 -33.13
CA ASN A 69 -10.44 3.72 -32.88
C ASN A 69 -10.33 2.39 -32.12
N SER A 70 -10.14 2.47 -30.81
CA SER A 70 -10.22 1.34 -29.91
C SER A 70 -11.20 1.66 -28.78
N ILE A 71 -11.76 0.62 -28.15
CA ILE A 71 -12.67 0.83 -27.01
C ILE A 71 -12.03 1.68 -25.91
N SER A 72 -10.75 1.43 -25.58
CA SER A 72 -10.03 2.19 -24.56
C SER A 72 -9.86 3.67 -24.97
N SER A 73 -9.46 3.93 -26.22
CA SER A 73 -9.26 5.29 -26.72
C SER A 73 -10.57 6.10 -26.78
N ASP A 74 -11.62 5.49 -27.33
CA ASP A 74 -12.89 6.19 -27.50
C ASP A 74 -13.62 6.41 -26.17
N LEU A 75 -13.57 5.42 -25.24
CA LEU A 75 -14.12 5.62 -23.90
C LEU A 75 -13.27 6.58 -23.05
N LYS A 76 -11.94 6.64 -23.24
CA LYS A 76 -11.10 7.64 -22.57
C LYS A 76 -11.47 9.05 -23.02
N ASN A 77 -11.63 9.27 -24.31
CA ASN A 77 -12.09 10.55 -24.87
C ASN A 77 -13.48 10.92 -24.35
N LEU A 78 -14.41 9.96 -24.31
CA LEU A 78 -15.75 10.16 -23.75
C LEU A 78 -15.68 10.62 -22.28
N VAL A 79 -14.94 9.91 -21.43
CA VAL A 79 -14.81 10.22 -20.00
C VAL A 79 -14.17 11.58 -19.80
N HIS A 80 -13.07 11.87 -20.47
CA HIS A 80 -12.33 13.12 -20.31
C HIS A 80 -13.11 14.36 -20.82
N GLN A 81 -13.99 14.18 -21.79
CA GLN A 81 -14.85 15.28 -22.27
C GLN A 81 -16.13 15.43 -21.43
N SER A 82 -16.54 14.39 -20.73
CA SER A 82 -17.76 14.39 -19.90
C SER A 82 -17.52 14.81 -18.45
N LEU A 83 -16.27 14.79 -17.98
CA LEU A 83 -15.88 15.13 -16.61
C LEU A 83 -14.97 16.37 -16.56
N SER A 84 -15.04 17.11 -15.45
CA SER A 84 -14.01 18.07 -15.13
C SER A 84 -12.73 17.30 -14.68
N PHE A 85 -11.57 17.76 -15.14
CA PHE A 85 -10.31 17.09 -14.96
C PHE A 85 -9.37 17.97 -14.11
N ASP A 86 -8.81 17.38 -13.03
CA ASP A 86 -7.77 18.00 -12.22
C ASP A 86 -6.56 17.07 -12.13
N SER A 87 -5.53 17.38 -12.92
CA SER A 87 -4.28 16.59 -12.99
C SER A 87 -3.43 16.63 -11.71
N THR A 88 -3.77 17.49 -10.75
CA THR A 88 -3.11 17.54 -9.44
C THR A 88 -3.67 16.54 -8.43
N SER A 89 -4.80 15.92 -8.77
CA SER A 89 -5.43 14.87 -7.97
C SER A 89 -4.79 13.50 -8.22
N ILE A 90 -5.19 12.51 -7.43
CA ILE A 90 -4.65 11.15 -7.47
C ILE A 90 -5.04 10.44 -8.79
N PRO A 91 -4.08 9.93 -9.58
CA PRO A 91 -4.39 9.21 -10.81
C PRO A 91 -4.98 7.82 -10.52
N VAL A 92 -6.10 7.53 -11.18
CA VAL A 92 -6.80 6.23 -11.14
C VAL A 92 -6.92 5.70 -12.56
N ILE A 93 -6.68 4.42 -12.75
CA ILE A 93 -6.83 3.74 -14.02
C ILE A 93 -8.15 2.96 -13.99
N MET A 94 -8.92 3.10 -15.05
CA MET A 94 -10.14 2.34 -15.31
C MET A 94 -9.84 1.21 -16.29
N GLU A 95 -10.12 -0.02 -15.93
CA GLU A 95 -9.84 -1.20 -16.75
C GLU A 95 -11.13 -1.90 -17.15
N ILE A 96 -11.28 -2.17 -18.45
CA ILE A 96 -12.40 -2.88 -19.01
C ILE A 96 -12.07 -4.38 -19.01
N LYS A 97 -12.65 -5.13 -18.11
CA LYS A 97 -12.48 -6.60 -18.00
C LYS A 97 -13.49 -7.36 -18.89
N LYS A 98 -14.66 -6.79 -19.07
CA LYS A 98 -15.73 -7.31 -19.93
C LYS A 98 -16.51 -6.17 -20.56
N PHE A 99 -16.87 -6.32 -21.81
CA PHE A 99 -17.73 -5.37 -22.52
C PHE A 99 -18.31 -6.06 -23.74
N ARG A 100 -19.62 -6.32 -23.72
CA ARG A 100 -20.30 -7.03 -24.81
C ARG A 100 -21.73 -6.56 -24.99
N LEU A 101 -22.04 -6.13 -26.19
CA LEU A 101 -23.39 -5.81 -26.61
C LEU A 101 -24.10 -7.07 -27.13
N GLU A 102 -25.32 -7.28 -26.73
CA GLU A 102 -26.18 -8.37 -27.16
C GLU A 102 -27.59 -7.86 -27.46
N VAL A 103 -28.18 -8.34 -28.54
CA VAL A 103 -29.57 -8.03 -28.92
C VAL A 103 -30.41 -9.30 -28.78
N LYS A 104 -31.51 -9.21 -28.05
CA LYS A 104 -32.51 -10.29 -27.91
C LYS A 104 -33.85 -9.86 -28.40
N GLY A 105 -34.46 -10.65 -29.28
CA GLY A 105 -35.79 -10.38 -29.85
C GLY A 105 -35.78 -10.31 -31.38
N ASN A 106 -36.71 -9.58 -31.95
CA ASN A 106 -36.89 -9.44 -33.41
C ASN A 106 -36.83 -7.96 -33.84
N GLN A 107 -36.94 -7.72 -35.12
CA GLN A 107 -36.86 -6.39 -35.74
C GLN A 107 -37.88 -5.37 -35.20
N MET A 108 -39.04 -5.82 -34.76
CA MET A 108 -40.14 -4.95 -34.29
C MET A 108 -40.08 -4.67 -32.80
N LYS A 109 -39.55 -5.66 -32.04
CA LYS A 109 -39.40 -5.56 -30.56
C LYS A 109 -38.17 -6.34 -30.13
N HIS A 110 -37.16 -5.64 -29.62
CA HIS A 110 -35.95 -6.22 -29.14
C HIS A 110 -35.49 -5.58 -27.84
N GLN A 111 -34.52 -6.21 -27.20
CA GLN A 111 -33.88 -5.76 -26.00
C GLN A 111 -32.37 -5.67 -26.26
N ASP A 112 -31.83 -4.47 -26.12
CA ASP A 112 -30.41 -4.23 -26.17
C ASP A 112 -29.83 -4.37 -24.76
N MET A 113 -28.81 -5.21 -24.63
CA MET A 113 -28.10 -5.47 -23.36
C MET A 113 -26.64 -5.13 -23.51
N LEU A 114 -26.05 -4.55 -22.46
CA LEU A 114 -24.62 -4.39 -22.32
C LEU A 114 -24.16 -5.21 -21.12
N ASP A 115 -23.38 -6.28 -21.33
CA ASP A 115 -22.73 -7.04 -20.28
C ASP A 115 -21.32 -6.49 -20.07
N PHE A 116 -21.06 -5.86 -18.94
CA PHE A 116 -19.77 -5.22 -18.68
C PHE A 116 -19.22 -5.52 -17.29
N SER A 117 -17.87 -5.45 -17.19
CA SER A 117 -17.11 -5.45 -15.94
C SER A 117 -16.01 -4.41 -16.05
N ILE A 118 -15.97 -3.51 -15.08
CA ILE A 118 -15.01 -2.41 -15.01
C ILE A 118 -14.35 -2.46 -13.64
N ARG A 119 -13.02 -2.41 -13.65
CA ARG A 119 -12.19 -2.33 -12.45
C ARG A 119 -11.51 -0.96 -12.40
N PHE A 120 -11.49 -0.34 -11.22
CA PHE A 120 -10.72 0.85 -10.92
C PHE A 120 -9.53 0.47 -10.05
N TYR A 121 -8.34 0.94 -10.39
CA TYR A 121 -7.12 0.63 -9.66
C TYR A 121 -6.08 1.74 -9.75
N ARG A 122 -5.10 1.70 -8.87
CA ARG A 122 -3.87 2.49 -8.96
C ARG A 122 -2.68 1.60 -9.31
N GLU A 123 -1.74 2.17 -10.01
CA GLU A 123 -0.43 1.57 -10.25
C GLU A 123 0.61 2.37 -9.46
N ILE A 124 1.20 1.73 -8.45
CA ILE A 124 2.15 2.35 -7.53
C ILE A 124 3.41 1.49 -7.52
N ASP A 125 4.56 2.05 -7.89
CA ASP A 125 5.85 1.34 -7.97
C ASP A 125 5.80 0.06 -8.84
N GLY A 126 4.97 0.04 -9.88
CA GLY A 126 4.77 -1.12 -10.77
C GLY A 126 3.85 -2.22 -10.22
N GLU A 127 3.29 -2.03 -9.03
CA GLU A 127 2.29 -2.92 -8.43
C GLU A 127 0.88 -2.37 -8.64
N ILE A 128 -0.09 -3.26 -8.90
CA ILE A 128 -1.51 -2.91 -9.11
C ILE A 128 -2.26 -3.04 -7.80
N PHE A 129 -2.89 -1.95 -7.37
CA PHE A 129 -3.75 -1.89 -6.19
C PHE A 129 -5.19 -1.67 -6.61
N GLU A 130 -5.99 -2.73 -6.55
CA GLU A 130 -7.42 -2.67 -6.85
C GLU A 130 -8.14 -1.80 -5.81
N LEU A 131 -8.98 -0.89 -6.32
CA LEU A 131 -9.78 0.01 -5.50
C LEU A 131 -11.24 -0.43 -5.50
N PHE A 132 -11.81 -0.65 -6.69
CA PHE A 132 -13.23 -0.91 -6.86
C PHE A 132 -13.49 -1.70 -8.14
N GLU A 133 -14.42 -2.65 -8.12
CA GLU A 133 -14.89 -3.35 -9.30
C GLU A 133 -16.41 -3.30 -9.38
N LEU A 134 -16.93 -3.02 -10.56
CA LEU A 134 -18.35 -3.01 -10.87
C LEU A 134 -18.65 -3.92 -12.04
N ASN A 135 -19.68 -4.74 -11.88
CA ASN A 135 -20.26 -5.57 -12.93
C ASN A 135 -21.70 -5.13 -13.19
N GLY A 136 -22.12 -5.12 -14.44
CA GLY A 136 -23.47 -4.73 -14.78
C GLY A 136 -23.99 -5.38 -16.07
N LYS A 137 -25.31 -5.49 -16.13
CA LYS A 137 -26.04 -5.94 -17.33
C LYS A 137 -27.26 -5.05 -17.60
N PRO A 138 -27.04 -3.73 -17.82
CA PRO A 138 -28.17 -2.85 -18.18
C PRO A 138 -28.79 -3.29 -19.47
N GLN A 139 -30.10 -3.18 -19.52
CA GLN A 139 -30.91 -3.58 -20.67
C GLN A 139 -31.94 -2.53 -20.97
N MET A 140 -32.16 -2.25 -22.27
CA MET A 140 -33.13 -1.32 -22.77
C MET A 140 -34.09 -2.02 -23.72
N ASN A 141 -35.39 -1.87 -23.47
CA ASN A 141 -36.42 -2.36 -24.40
C ASN A 141 -36.60 -1.37 -25.56
N VAL A 142 -36.50 -1.89 -26.76
CA VAL A 142 -36.63 -1.09 -27.99
C VAL A 142 -37.88 -1.49 -28.76
N GLN A 143 -38.68 -0.51 -29.10
CA GLN A 143 -39.83 -0.68 -30.02
C GLN A 143 -39.57 0.14 -31.29
N GLY A 144 -39.61 -0.53 -32.45
CA GLY A 144 -39.28 0.09 -33.73
C GLY A 144 -37.77 0.19 -33.98
N ASN A 145 -37.40 1.05 -34.92
CA ASN A 145 -36.02 1.16 -35.40
C ASN A 145 -35.35 2.42 -34.84
N ILE A 146 -34.75 2.29 -33.65
CA ILE A 146 -34.03 3.37 -32.96
C ILE A 146 -32.54 3.04 -32.96
N PRO A 147 -31.74 3.65 -33.86
CA PRO A 147 -30.35 3.22 -34.08
C PRO A 147 -29.36 3.59 -32.98
N ASP A 148 -29.70 4.51 -32.07
CA ASP A 148 -28.83 5.05 -31.05
C ASP A 148 -29.03 4.45 -29.63
N VAL A 149 -29.77 3.36 -29.51
CA VAL A 149 -30.06 2.76 -28.18
C VAL A 149 -28.85 2.13 -27.57
N ALA A 150 -28.00 1.47 -28.35
CA ALA A 150 -26.77 0.88 -27.87
C ALA A 150 -25.81 1.96 -27.33
N GLU A 151 -25.64 3.09 -28.01
CA GLU A 151 -24.86 4.24 -27.59
C GLU A 151 -25.40 4.83 -26.29
N LYS A 152 -26.69 5.00 -26.16
CA LYS A 152 -27.34 5.47 -24.91
C LYS A 152 -27.11 4.50 -23.74
N ASN A 153 -27.20 3.20 -24.02
CA ASN A 153 -26.95 2.17 -23.02
C ASN A 153 -25.49 2.19 -22.52
N ILE A 154 -24.53 2.34 -23.43
CA ILE A 154 -23.11 2.48 -23.11
C ILE A 154 -22.88 3.76 -22.28
N LEU A 155 -23.42 4.90 -22.74
CA LEU A 155 -23.27 6.18 -22.05
C LEU A 155 -23.81 6.13 -20.63
N ALA A 156 -24.99 5.56 -20.43
CA ALA A 156 -25.61 5.37 -19.12
C ALA A 156 -24.78 4.44 -18.22
N ALA A 157 -24.27 3.34 -18.79
CA ALA A 157 -23.43 2.40 -18.02
C ALA A 157 -22.10 3.02 -17.58
N MET A 158 -21.44 3.78 -18.45
CA MET A 158 -20.19 4.49 -18.13
C MET A 158 -20.42 5.56 -17.07
N LYS A 159 -21.46 6.38 -17.23
CA LYS A 159 -21.84 7.40 -16.23
C LYS A 159 -22.13 6.78 -14.86
N GLN A 160 -22.94 5.71 -14.84
CA GLN A 160 -23.28 5.03 -13.58
C GLN A 160 -22.07 4.38 -12.93
N SER A 161 -21.15 3.81 -13.72
CA SER A 161 -19.90 3.23 -13.19
C SER A 161 -19.06 4.29 -12.48
N LEU A 162 -18.94 5.47 -13.07
CA LEU A 162 -18.20 6.58 -12.47
C LEU A 162 -18.91 7.19 -11.27
N LEU A 163 -20.25 7.27 -11.27
CA LEU A 163 -21.01 7.69 -10.08
C LEU A 163 -20.85 6.73 -8.90
N ASN A 164 -20.87 5.42 -9.17
CA ASN A 164 -20.66 4.41 -8.13
C ASN A 164 -19.23 4.47 -7.58
N PHE A 165 -18.24 4.63 -8.45
CA PHE A 165 -16.86 4.80 -8.03
C PHE A 165 -16.64 6.11 -7.25
N ASP A 166 -17.21 7.24 -7.68
CA ASP A 166 -17.16 8.51 -6.96
C ASP A 166 -17.80 8.42 -5.57
N SER A 167 -18.92 7.69 -5.46
CA SER A 167 -19.54 7.42 -4.15
C SER A 167 -18.63 6.60 -3.27
N TRP A 168 -18.02 5.54 -3.80
CA TRP A 168 -17.06 4.71 -3.06
C TRP A 168 -15.82 5.52 -2.64
N MET A 169 -15.30 6.39 -3.50
CA MET A 169 -14.14 7.23 -3.23
C MET A 169 -14.38 8.17 -2.04
N LYS A 170 -15.58 8.72 -1.88
CA LYS A 170 -15.91 9.62 -0.75
C LYS A 170 -15.66 8.96 0.61
N ASP A 171 -15.90 7.66 0.70
CA ASP A 171 -15.73 6.90 1.94
C ASP A 171 -14.34 6.27 2.08
N ASN A 172 -13.55 6.23 0.99
CA ASN A 172 -12.30 5.47 0.91
C ASN A 172 -11.06 6.33 0.56
N LEU A 173 -11.10 7.64 0.73
CA LEU A 173 -9.93 8.51 0.49
C LEU A 173 -8.77 8.28 1.47
N ASN A 174 -9.06 7.70 2.63
CA ASN A 174 -8.09 7.52 3.73
C ASN A 174 -7.55 6.08 3.82
N ILE A 175 -7.40 5.40 2.69
CA ILE A 175 -6.76 4.07 2.61
C ILE A 175 -5.33 4.18 2.07
N PRO A 176 -4.42 3.25 2.42
CA PRO A 176 -3.00 3.32 2.01
C PRO A 176 -2.76 3.53 0.51
N PRO A 177 -3.51 2.89 -0.42
CA PRO A 177 -3.34 3.17 -1.85
C PRO A 177 -3.63 4.61 -2.26
N MET A 178 -4.32 5.40 -1.44
CA MET A 178 -4.63 6.81 -1.73
C MET A 178 -3.60 7.78 -1.13
N ALA A 179 -2.64 7.30 -0.36
CA ALA A 179 -1.56 8.11 0.15
C ALA A 179 -0.45 8.30 -0.90
N GLU A 180 0.00 9.54 -1.07
CA GLU A 180 1.09 9.91 -2.00
C GLU A 180 2.39 10.24 -1.27
N LYS A 181 2.29 10.54 0.02
CA LYS A 181 3.41 10.96 0.86
C LYS A 181 3.33 10.30 2.23
N VAL A 182 4.50 9.94 2.77
CA VAL A 182 4.63 9.52 4.17
C VAL A 182 5.35 10.62 4.95
N VAL A 183 4.84 10.93 6.12
CA VAL A 183 5.46 11.81 7.13
C VAL A 183 5.61 11.01 8.40
N VAL A 184 6.78 11.06 9.04
CA VAL A 184 7.00 10.47 10.36
C VAL A 184 6.91 11.57 11.41
N GLU A 185 6.09 11.35 12.42
CA GLU A 185 5.89 12.28 13.52
C GLU A 185 6.15 11.55 14.85
N PHE A 186 7.18 11.98 15.59
CA PHE A 186 7.50 11.39 16.87
C PHE A 186 6.68 12.05 17.97
N LEU A 187 5.91 11.20 18.66
CA LEU A 187 5.14 11.65 19.80
C LEU A 187 6.07 11.84 21.01
N PRO A 188 5.92 12.94 21.75
CA PRO A 188 6.66 13.12 22.99
C PRO A 188 6.21 12.08 24.03
N ASN A 189 7.16 11.60 24.84
CA ASN A 189 6.90 10.67 25.94
C ASN A 189 6.15 11.31 27.14
N ILE A 190 5.33 12.32 26.89
CA ILE A 190 4.66 13.17 27.90
C ILE A 190 3.74 12.38 28.84
N LEU A 191 3.32 11.18 28.45
CA LEU A 191 2.34 10.39 29.20
C LEU A 191 2.96 9.27 30.05
N LEU A 192 4.27 9.03 29.93
CA LEU A 192 4.91 7.99 30.71
C LEU A 192 5.65 8.63 31.87
N LYS A 193 5.21 8.35 33.10
CA LYS A 193 6.02 8.62 34.28
C LYS A 193 7.34 7.86 34.11
N PRO A 194 8.48 8.41 34.54
CA PRO A 194 9.77 7.69 34.45
C PRO A 194 9.73 6.27 35.06
N ASP A 195 8.83 6.08 36.03
CA ASP A 195 8.59 4.81 36.71
C ASP A 195 7.15 4.35 36.45
N VAL A 196 6.99 3.30 35.64
CA VAL A 196 5.70 2.66 35.35
C VAL A 196 5.74 1.22 35.88
N GLY A 197 5.52 1.07 37.18
CA GLY A 197 5.50 -0.25 37.83
C GLY A 197 6.85 -0.95 37.76
N ASP A 198 6.96 -2.00 36.95
CA ASP A 198 8.17 -2.80 36.76
C ASP A 198 9.19 -2.21 35.74
N THR A 199 8.89 -1.04 35.17
CA THR A 199 9.67 -0.47 34.06
C THR A 199 10.11 0.94 34.36
N LEU A 200 11.44 1.21 34.25
CA LEU A 200 11.98 2.56 34.20
C LEU A 200 12.21 2.96 32.75
N ILE A 201 11.77 4.18 32.40
CA ILE A 201 12.06 4.79 31.11
C ILE A 201 13.30 5.65 31.24
N TRP A 202 14.19 5.55 30.28
CA TRP A 202 15.44 6.30 30.28
C TRP A 202 15.20 7.82 30.34
N SER A 203 15.95 8.50 31.17
CA SER A 203 15.95 9.94 31.32
C SER A 203 17.33 10.43 31.75
N GLU A 204 17.80 11.56 31.22
CA GLU A 204 19.07 12.18 31.63
C GLU A 204 19.10 12.51 33.12
N SER A 205 17.95 12.77 33.73
CA SER A 205 17.83 13.15 35.16
C SER A 205 17.77 11.95 36.09
N TYR A 206 17.71 10.72 35.59
CA TYR A 206 17.58 9.53 36.40
C TYR A 206 18.78 8.61 36.23
N GLN A 207 19.44 8.29 37.34
CA GLN A 207 20.49 7.27 37.40
C GLN A 207 19.95 6.06 38.14
N LEU A 208 20.32 4.83 37.65
CA LEU A 208 19.95 3.60 38.30
C LEU A 208 20.50 3.55 39.75
N ALA A 209 19.70 2.97 40.60
CA ALA A 209 20.12 2.61 41.96
C ALA A 209 19.94 1.11 42.17
N TRP A 210 20.70 0.50 43.11
CA TRP A 210 20.56 -0.91 43.42
C TRP A 210 19.12 -1.31 43.83
N THR A 211 18.37 -0.37 44.37
CA THR A 211 16.93 -0.55 44.68
C THR A 211 16.04 -0.75 43.45
N ASP A 212 16.56 -0.55 42.24
CA ASP A 212 15.82 -0.80 40.99
C ASP A 212 15.97 -2.25 40.52
N PHE A 213 16.92 -2.99 41.06
CA PHE A 213 17.19 -4.38 40.69
C PHE A 213 16.33 -5.33 41.52
N LEU A 214 15.11 -5.59 41.08
CA LEU A 214 14.08 -6.33 41.83
C LEU A 214 13.93 -7.80 41.39
N GLY A 215 14.65 -8.20 40.34
CA GLY A 215 14.58 -9.53 39.79
C GLY A 215 15.21 -10.61 40.71
N PRO A 216 14.76 -11.84 40.60
CA PRO A 216 15.34 -12.95 41.33
C PRO A 216 16.79 -13.19 40.86
N VAL A 217 17.71 -13.33 41.79
CA VAL A 217 19.11 -13.63 41.49
C VAL A 217 19.20 -14.95 40.73
N ARG A 218 19.88 -14.95 39.59
CA ARG A 218 20.07 -16.15 38.75
C ARG A 218 21.38 -16.85 39.12
N THR A 219 21.43 -18.17 38.90
CA THR A 219 22.69 -18.90 38.95
C THR A 219 23.56 -18.49 37.77
N SER A 220 24.55 -17.66 38.00
CA SER A 220 25.42 -17.04 37.02
C SER A 220 26.78 -16.72 37.69
N ASP A 221 27.85 -16.55 36.91
CA ASP A 221 29.16 -16.07 37.39
C ASP A 221 29.16 -14.55 37.59
N PHE A 222 28.14 -13.84 37.06
CA PHE A 222 28.03 -12.39 37.20
C PHE A 222 27.51 -11.97 38.57
N ALA A 223 27.90 -10.77 39.01
CA ALA A 223 27.45 -10.19 40.26
C ALA A 223 26.15 -9.40 40.12
N ALA A 224 25.85 -8.87 38.93
CA ALA A 224 24.58 -8.21 38.55
C ALA A 224 24.29 -8.43 37.09
N GLU A 225 23.07 -8.12 36.67
CA GLU A 225 22.63 -8.13 35.28
C GLU A 225 21.49 -7.15 35.09
N SER A 226 21.63 -6.24 34.13
CA SER A 226 20.59 -5.30 33.69
C SER A 226 19.82 -5.86 32.53
N ASN A 227 18.51 -5.85 32.61
CA ASN A 227 17.63 -6.16 31.48
C ASN A 227 17.09 -4.85 30.87
N CYS A 228 17.68 -4.47 29.75
CA CYS A 228 17.31 -3.25 29.03
C CYS A 228 16.78 -3.60 27.65
N MET A 229 15.76 -2.85 27.22
CA MET A 229 15.20 -2.97 25.87
C MET A 229 14.71 -1.63 25.39
N PHE A 230 14.77 -1.40 24.09
CA PHE A 230 13.98 -0.33 23.49
C PHE A 230 12.84 -0.92 22.66
N ASN A 231 11.77 -0.18 22.57
CA ASN A 231 10.57 -0.60 21.86
C ASN A 231 9.94 0.60 21.15
N TYR A 232 9.11 0.34 20.15
CA TYR A 232 8.32 1.38 19.49
C TYR A 232 6.86 0.99 19.37
N LYS A 233 6.01 2.01 19.36
CA LYS A 233 4.60 1.91 18.97
C LYS A 233 4.39 2.85 17.80
N ALA A 234 3.82 2.34 16.72
CA ALA A 234 3.55 3.13 15.53
C ALA A 234 2.07 3.03 15.17
N ARG A 235 1.47 4.18 14.81
CA ARG A 235 0.09 4.29 14.38
C ARG A 235 0.02 5.12 13.10
N PRO A 236 -0.34 4.50 11.96
CA PRO A 236 -0.57 5.24 10.73
C PRO A 236 -1.92 5.96 10.76
N GLU A 237 -1.98 7.14 10.18
CA GLU A 237 -3.19 7.90 9.92
C GLU A 237 -3.10 8.54 8.54
N ILE A 238 -4.16 8.41 7.72
CA ILE A 238 -4.18 8.97 6.38
C ILE A 238 -5.18 10.11 6.34
N ARG A 239 -4.73 11.29 5.90
CA ARG A 239 -5.59 12.45 5.66
C ARG A 239 -5.09 13.20 4.43
N ASN A 240 -6.00 13.50 3.51
CA ASN A 240 -5.72 14.31 2.31
C ASN A 240 -4.51 13.80 1.49
N GLY A 241 -4.40 12.49 1.29
CA GLY A 241 -3.31 11.88 0.53
C GLY A 241 -1.97 11.82 1.28
N ILE A 242 -1.91 12.19 2.56
CA ILE A 242 -0.72 12.10 3.40
C ILE A 242 -0.91 11.00 4.44
N LEU A 243 -0.01 10.02 4.46
CA LEU A 243 0.10 9.06 5.54
C LEU A 243 1.06 9.60 6.60
N THR A 244 0.52 9.96 7.77
CA THR A 244 1.32 10.33 8.93
C THR A 244 1.53 9.10 9.80
N LEU A 245 2.78 8.71 10.01
CA LEU A 245 3.16 7.66 10.94
C LEU A 245 3.51 8.29 12.28
N TYR A 246 2.60 8.21 13.24
CA TYR A 246 2.86 8.62 14.61
C TYR A 246 3.66 7.54 15.32
N VAL A 247 4.86 7.88 15.79
CA VAL A 247 5.76 6.93 16.45
C VAL A 247 6.08 7.39 17.87
N ASN A 248 5.88 6.50 18.82
CA ASN A 248 6.38 6.62 20.16
C ASN A 248 7.41 5.51 20.37
N PHE A 249 8.53 5.80 21.01
CA PHE A 249 9.56 4.83 21.32
C PHE A 249 10.23 5.15 22.66
N ASP A 250 10.61 4.11 23.37
CA ASP A 250 11.15 4.19 24.71
C ASP A 250 12.30 3.21 24.87
N ALA A 251 13.40 3.65 25.52
CA ALA A 251 14.39 2.77 26.12
C ALA A 251 13.97 2.49 27.56
N CYS A 252 13.91 1.23 27.90
CA CYS A 252 13.37 0.76 29.17
C CYS A 252 14.38 -0.13 29.91
N PHE A 253 14.43 0.02 31.22
CA PHE A 253 15.05 -0.92 32.14
C PHE A 253 13.95 -1.69 32.87
N ILE A 254 14.04 -3.02 32.91
CA ILE A 254 13.03 -3.89 33.50
C ILE A 254 13.48 -4.34 34.90
N LYS A 255 12.87 -3.73 35.90
CA LYS A 255 13.26 -3.94 37.31
C LYS A 255 13.18 -5.41 37.74
N GLY A 256 12.03 -6.06 37.48
CA GLY A 256 11.80 -7.45 37.88
C GLY A 256 12.58 -8.50 37.08
N SER A 257 13.31 -8.07 36.04
CA SER A 257 14.22 -8.93 35.27
C SER A 257 15.70 -8.59 35.49
N SER A 258 15.99 -7.50 36.18
CA SER A 258 17.34 -7.05 36.53
C SER A 258 17.62 -7.41 37.98
N TRP A 259 18.81 -7.93 38.23
CA TRP A 259 19.17 -8.49 39.57
C TRP A 259 20.61 -8.19 39.95
N VAL A 260 20.91 -8.21 41.25
CA VAL A 260 22.22 -8.10 41.85
C VAL A 260 22.35 -9.16 42.97
N LYS A 261 23.51 -9.77 43.10
CA LYS A 261 23.83 -10.71 44.21
C LYS A 261 24.12 -9.95 45.48
N ASP A 262 23.80 -10.55 46.63
CA ASP A 262 24.17 -10.02 47.92
C ASP A 262 25.70 -9.77 48.02
N GLY A 263 26.07 -8.56 48.38
CA GLY A 263 27.47 -8.12 48.41
C GLY A 263 28.07 -7.78 47.05
N GLY A 264 27.29 -7.78 46.02
CA GLY A 264 27.64 -7.30 44.65
C GLY A 264 27.45 -5.80 44.46
N GLU A 265 26.83 -5.11 45.41
CA GLU A 265 26.44 -3.70 45.36
C GLU A 265 27.64 -2.77 45.43
N LYS A 266 28.37 -2.61 44.31
CA LYS A 266 29.54 -1.71 44.19
C LYS A 266 29.23 -0.59 43.23
N ASP A 267 29.66 0.63 43.52
CA ASP A 267 29.44 1.80 42.66
C ASP A 267 30.01 1.61 41.26
N SER A 268 31.17 0.96 41.11
CA SER A 268 31.76 0.68 39.81
C SER A 268 30.95 -0.30 38.98
N LEU A 269 30.28 -1.27 39.62
CA LEU A 269 29.38 -2.20 38.94
C LEU A 269 28.06 -1.53 38.61
N LEU A 270 27.50 -0.70 39.50
CA LEU A 270 26.32 0.07 39.20
C LEU A 270 26.52 1.00 38.01
N LEU A 271 27.69 1.61 37.90
CA LEU A 271 28.05 2.43 36.74
C LEU A 271 28.11 1.57 35.45
N HIS A 272 28.62 0.34 35.53
CA HIS A 272 28.61 -0.57 34.39
C HIS A 272 27.15 -0.89 33.95
N GLU A 273 26.30 -1.25 34.89
CA GLU A 273 24.88 -1.53 34.64
C GLU A 273 24.11 -0.30 34.07
N GLN A 274 24.44 0.91 34.56
CA GLN A 274 23.88 2.16 34.01
C GLN A 274 24.22 2.31 32.52
N TYR A 275 25.45 1.92 32.12
CA TYR A 275 25.81 2.07 30.70
C TYR A 275 25.18 1.02 29.78
N HIS A 276 24.76 -0.13 30.27
CA HIS A 276 23.85 -1.00 29.55
C HIS A 276 22.56 -0.27 29.22
N PHE A 277 22.01 0.52 30.14
CA PHE A 277 20.80 1.31 29.91
C PHE A 277 21.07 2.51 29.00
N ASN A 278 22.20 3.18 29.11
CA ASN A 278 22.60 4.28 28.22
C ASN A 278 22.85 3.80 26.79
N ILE A 279 23.43 2.62 26.58
CA ILE A 279 23.58 1.97 25.26
C ILE A 279 22.21 1.67 24.68
N CYS A 280 21.26 1.22 25.48
CA CYS A 280 19.89 0.99 25.03
C CYS A 280 19.26 2.28 24.46
N GLU A 281 19.35 3.39 25.18
CA GLU A 281 18.86 4.71 24.68
C GLU A 281 19.61 5.18 23.44
N MET A 282 20.91 5.01 23.36
CA MET A 282 21.71 5.35 22.19
C MET A 282 21.18 4.63 20.93
N TYR A 283 20.84 3.33 21.03
CA TYR A 283 20.28 2.58 19.91
C TYR A 283 18.82 2.97 19.61
N ALA A 284 18.03 3.32 20.61
CA ALA A 284 16.71 3.89 20.40
C ALA A 284 16.77 5.20 19.59
N ARG A 285 17.73 6.09 19.90
CA ARG A 285 17.98 7.32 19.13
C ARG A 285 18.51 7.04 17.73
N ARG A 286 19.35 6.02 17.54
CA ARG A 286 19.80 5.57 16.21
C ARG A 286 18.64 5.10 15.35
N PHE A 287 17.71 4.31 15.91
CA PHE A 287 16.48 3.90 15.23
C PHE A 287 15.66 5.12 14.82
N ARG A 288 15.42 6.06 15.72
CA ARG A 288 14.71 7.32 15.42
C ARG A 288 15.35 8.07 14.26
N LYS A 289 16.66 8.32 14.32
CA LYS A 289 17.41 9.06 13.30
C LYS A 289 17.36 8.37 11.93
N LYS A 290 17.49 7.05 11.88
CA LYS A 290 17.36 6.27 10.65
C LYS A 290 15.94 6.35 10.08
N LEU A 291 14.92 6.20 10.92
CA LEU A 291 13.52 6.24 10.50
C LEU A 291 13.13 7.63 9.94
N MET A 292 13.62 8.72 10.54
CA MET A 292 13.41 10.10 10.04
C MET A 292 13.97 10.32 8.64
N ASN A 293 15.08 9.67 8.32
CA ASN A 293 15.79 9.83 7.05
C ASN A 293 15.42 8.77 6.00
N MET A 294 14.52 7.86 6.35
CA MET A 294 14.13 6.76 5.47
C MET A 294 13.07 7.19 4.45
N ALA A 295 13.24 6.84 3.18
CA ALA A 295 12.22 6.98 2.16
C ALA A 295 11.13 5.93 2.35
N LEU A 296 10.10 6.27 3.12
CA LEU A 296 8.98 5.38 3.43
C LEU A 296 7.94 5.39 2.30
N ARG A 297 7.37 4.21 2.03
CA ARG A 297 6.33 4.00 1.03
C ARG A 297 5.01 3.60 1.72
N PRO A 298 3.87 4.25 1.40
CA PRO A 298 2.60 3.98 2.07
C PRO A 298 2.23 2.50 2.11
N MET A 299 2.45 1.77 1.01
CA MET A 299 2.08 0.36 0.89
C MET A 299 3.07 -0.61 1.55
N LYS A 300 4.27 -0.16 1.92
CA LYS A 300 5.35 -0.99 2.51
C LYS A 300 5.78 -0.53 3.89
N ILE A 301 5.04 0.42 4.48
CA ILE A 301 5.46 1.13 5.68
C ILE A 301 5.71 0.19 6.87
N GLU A 302 4.82 -0.76 7.11
CA GLU A 302 4.97 -1.73 8.22
C GLU A 302 6.21 -2.59 8.03
N GLN A 303 6.40 -3.13 6.81
CA GLN A 303 7.56 -3.95 6.50
C GLN A 303 8.86 -3.15 6.62
N GLN A 304 8.89 -1.90 6.11
CA GLN A 304 10.06 -1.05 6.14
C GLN A 304 10.45 -0.69 7.58
N VAL A 305 9.48 -0.28 8.40
CA VAL A 305 9.72 0.06 9.81
C VAL A 305 10.17 -1.17 10.61
N LYS A 306 9.52 -2.32 10.39
CA LYS A 306 9.92 -3.58 11.04
C LYS A 306 11.34 -3.98 10.66
N SER A 307 11.68 -3.95 9.37
CA SER A 307 13.02 -4.31 8.90
C SER A 307 14.11 -3.40 9.49
N LEU A 308 13.82 -2.09 9.58
CA LEU A 308 14.72 -1.14 10.22
C LEU A 308 14.88 -1.43 11.72
N PHE A 309 13.78 -1.76 12.40
CA PHE A 309 13.84 -2.12 13.81
C PHE A 309 14.67 -3.38 14.03
N ASP A 310 14.45 -4.43 13.24
CA ASP A 310 15.19 -5.69 13.34
C ASP A 310 16.71 -5.48 13.08
N GLU A 311 17.08 -4.61 12.13
CA GLU A 311 18.47 -4.22 11.87
C GLU A 311 19.10 -3.54 13.09
N VAL A 312 18.43 -2.52 13.63
CA VAL A 312 18.96 -1.75 14.76
C VAL A 312 18.98 -2.58 16.04
N TRP A 313 17.97 -3.44 16.24
CA TRP A 313 17.92 -4.37 17.35
C TRP A 313 19.10 -5.36 17.33
N THR A 314 19.40 -5.92 16.17
CA THR A 314 20.54 -6.83 16.01
C THR A 314 21.86 -6.14 16.38
N ALA A 315 22.04 -4.89 15.90
CA ALA A 315 23.22 -4.10 16.23
C ALA A 315 23.28 -3.71 17.72
N TYR A 316 22.13 -3.46 18.34
CA TYR A 316 22.03 -3.21 19.78
C TYR A 316 22.47 -4.43 20.60
N VAL A 317 21.94 -5.61 20.31
CA VAL A 317 22.30 -6.85 21.00
C VAL A 317 23.81 -7.12 20.88
N GLN A 318 24.37 -6.90 19.69
CA GLN A 318 25.83 -7.05 19.50
C GLN A 318 26.62 -6.05 20.36
N ALA A 319 26.17 -4.79 20.41
CA ALA A 319 26.84 -3.77 21.20
C ALA A 319 26.81 -4.06 22.72
N GLN A 320 25.71 -4.61 23.22
CA GLN A 320 25.63 -5.06 24.62
C GLN A 320 26.65 -6.17 24.92
N ASN A 321 26.73 -7.16 24.03
CA ASN A 321 27.72 -8.24 24.18
C ASN A 321 29.15 -7.72 24.05
N ASP A 322 29.46 -6.83 23.10
CA ASP A 322 30.77 -6.23 22.93
C ASP A 322 31.18 -5.39 24.15
N TYR A 323 30.23 -4.68 24.75
CA TYR A 323 30.43 -3.90 25.95
C TYR A 323 30.86 -4.78 27.14
N ASP A 324 30.13 -5.86 27.38
CA ASP A 324 30.44 -6.85 28.41
C ASP A 324 31.81 -7.51 28.19
N GLU A 325 32.06 -8.00 26.97
CA GLU A 325 33.30 -8.71 26.65
C GLU A 325 34.50 -7.79 26.76
N GLN A 326 34.46 -6.58 26.20
CA GLN A 326 35.59 -5.65 26.18
C GLN A 326 35.87 -5.06 27.53
N THR A 327 34.86 -4.77 28.33
CA THR A 327 35.02 -4.25 29.70
C THR A 327 35.25 -5.36 30.72
N ARG A 328 35.06 -6.65 30.31
CA ARG A 328 34.98 -7.80 31.23
C ARG A 328 34.01 -7.51 32.39
N HIS A 329 32.77 -7.12 32.04
CA HIS A 329 31.74 -6.72 32.99
C HIS A 329 32.20 -5.62 33.98
N GLY A 330 32.76 -4.55 33.42
CA GLY A 330 33.22 -3.39 34.18
C GLY A 330 34.58 -3.52 34.89
N LEU A 331 35.27 -4.66 34.75
CA LEU A 331 36.57 -4.87 35.41
C LEU A 331 37.73 -4.15 34.69
N ILE A 332 37.64 -3.88 33.39
CA ILE A 332 38.67 -3.16 32.64
C ILE A 332 38.28 -1.68 32.56
N THR A 333 38.77 -0.90 33.51
CA THR A 333 38.42 0.54 33.63
C THR A 333 38.76 1.36 32.39
N SER A 334 39.84 1.05 31.66
CA SER A 334 40.19 1.77 30.41
C SER A 334 39.14 1.60 29.31
N GLU A 335 38.64 0.38 29.11
CA GLU A 335 37.61 0.07 28.15
C GLU A 335 36.24 0.62 28.58
N GLN A 336 35.95 0.50 29.89
CA GLN A 336 34.75 1.13 30.47
C GLN A 336 34.73 2.64 30.16
N ASN A 337 35.83 3.35 30.43
CA ASN A 337 35.93 4.78 30.12
C ASN A 337 35.90 5.11 28.64
N ARG A 338 36.34 4.21 27.76
CA ARG A 338 36.22 4.39 26.29
C ARG A 338 34.76 4.32 25.88
N TRP A 339 34.06 3.26 26.27
CA TRP A 339 32.64 3.10 25.99
C TRP A 339 31.79 4.27 26.51
N MET A 340 32.06 4.69 27.77
CA MET A 340 31.39 5.83 28.38
C MET A 340 31.51 7.08 27.53
N ARG A 341 32.71 7.45 27.08
CA ARG A 341 32.89 8.62 26.21
C ARG A 341 32.16 8.51 24.87
N GLU A 342 32.16 7.33 24.28
CA GLU A 342 31.45 7.10 22.99
C GLU A 342 29.94 7.24 23.16
N VAL A 343 29.37 6.59 24.18
CA VAL A 343 27.95 6.64 24.47
C VAL A 343 27.50 8.07 24.84
N ASP A 344 28.18 8.72 25.75
CA ASP A 344 27.86 10.06 26.22
C ASP A 344 27.94 11.09 25.07
N SER A 345 28.96 10.97 24.20
CA SER A 345 29.09 11.83 23.02
C SER A 345 27.94 11.68 22.06
N GLU A 346 27.36 10.48 21.92
CA GLU A 346 26.24 10.25 21.05
C GLU A 346 24.91 10.67 21.70
N LEU A 347 24.76 10.48 23.00
CA LEU A 347 23.58 10.93 23.74
C LEU A 347 23.50 12.46 23.88
N ALA A 348 24.60 13.17 23.77
CA ALA A 348 24.65 14.64 23.79
C ALA A 348 24.23 15.31 22.47
N GLN A 349 24.04 14.54 21.37
CA GLN A 349 23.60 15.01 20.05
C GLN A 349 22.06 15.02 19.93
#